data_d3b18111cadfb7e3030dc3bb2a26fa07
#
_entry.id   d3b18111cadfb7e3030dc3bb2a26fa07
#
_cell.length_a   1.000
_cell.length_b   1.000
_cell.length_c   1.000
_cell.angle_alpha   90.00
_cell.angle_beta   90.00
_cell.angle_gamma   90.00
#
_symmetry.space_group_name_H-M   'P 1'
#
loop_
_entity.id
_entity.type
_entity.pdbx_description
1 polymer ?
#
loop_
_entity_poly.entity_id
_entity_poly.type
_entity_poly.pdbx_seq_one_letter_code
_entity_poly.pdbx_strand_id
1 'polypeptide(L)'
;MSKAGEKTNPLFGRFDDLLKSSLRVPARSGLGGFWGQKKYLRYADMFCGIGGFHAAARQLGLECVFACDIDEDCRAVYKHNYGIQPESDICRIDAATIPDHDILFAGFPCQPFSIIGNGAGFSDARGTLFFELAKIIAAKMPPAFILENVKQLATHNNGQTLSRILQILRELGYTVASRVFNALDFGVPQKRERIMIVGFKGGVSDFIWPSRKIPMIPLSEILEKQPGKQHLVSDRIKNKRLADHKPKTTPSIWHENKSGNISSHPYSCALRAGASYNYLLVDGKRRLTPREMLRLQGFPDSFDIIGTDAQIRKQAGNSVPVPMVKAVLERVLHAERTEAARTIKAA
;
A
#
# COMPACT_ATOMS: atom_id res chain seq x y z
N MET A 1 -34.69 22.08 -13.82
CA MET A 1 -33.99 20.99 -13.11
C MET A 1 -32.55 21.45 -12.93
N SER A 2 -32.21 21.98 -11.75
CA SER A 2 -30.93 22.60 -11.44
C SER A 2 -29.93 21.51 -11.03
N LYS A 3 -28.77 21.50 -11.68
CA LYS A 3 -27.62 20.72 -11.26
C LYS A 3 -27.14 21.24 -9.91
N ALA A 4 -27.25 20.42 -8.87
CA ALA A 4 -26.65 20.71 -7.57
C ALA A 4 -25.12 20.70 -7.74
N GLY A 5 -24.49 21.84 -7.51
CA GLY A 5 -23.04 21.98 -7.55
C GLY A 5 -22.41 21.20 -6.40
N GLU A 6 -21.52 20.28 -6.73
CA GLU A 6 -20.63 19.63 -5.78
C GLU A 6 -19.77 20.69 -5.09
N LYS A 7 -20.07 20.93 -3.82
CA LYS A 7 -19.18 21.72 -2.95
C LYS A 7 -17.98 20.83 -2.58
N THR A 8 -16.89 20.96 -3.31
CA THR A 8 -15.59 20.42 -2.91
C THR A 8 -15.23 21.00 -1.54
N ASN A 9 -14.92 20.14 -0.59
CA ASN A 9 -14.56 20.53 0.77
C ASN A 9 -13.18 21.24 0.74
N PRO A 10 -13.08 22.55 1.07
CA PRO A 10 -11.84 23.33 0.93
C PRO A 10 -10.69 22.84 1.82
N LEU A 11 -10.93 21.94 2.78
CA LEU A 11 -9.89 21.37 3.64
C LEU A 11 -9.10 20.23 2.97
N PHE A 12 -9.66 19.59 1.93
CA PHE A 12 -9.00 18.52 1.18
C PHE A 12 -8.14 19.03 0.02
N GLY A 13 -8.44 20.18 -0.53
CA GLY A 13 -7.48 20.89 -1.37
C GLY A 13 -6.13 21.04 -0.67
N ARG A 14 -6.13 21.25 0.64
CA ARG A 14 -4.94 21.39 1.46
C ARG A 14 -4.14 20.07 1.65
N PHE A 15 -4.80 18.91 1.75
CA PHE A 15 -4.10 17.61 1.84
C PHE A 15 -3.47 17.23 0.51
N ASP A 16 -4.23 17.30 -0.57
CA ASP A 16 -3.73 17.12 -1.94
C ASP A 16 -2.70 18.20 -2.29
N ASP A 17 -2.85 19.42 -1.84
CA ASP A 17 -1.93 20.53 -2.08
C ASP A 17 -0.68 20.44 -1.21
N LEU A 18 -0.76 19.97 0.03
CA LEU A 18 0.40 19.65 0.87
C LEU A 18 1.20 18.48 0.29
N LEU A 19 0.53 17.45 -0.21
CA LEU A 19 1.18 16.36 -0.93
C LEU A 19 1.75 16.84 -2.27
N LYS A 20 1.06 17.70 -3.01
CA LYS A 20 1.54 18.28 -4.27
C LYS A 20 2.68 19.30 -4.06
N SER A 21 2.62 20.14 -3.03
CA SER A 21 3.63 21.16 -2.76
C SER A 21 4.92 20.60 -2.16
N SER A 22 4.84 19.52 -1.38
CA SER A 22 6.01 18.81 -0.88
C SER A 22 6.70 17.94 -1.94
N LEU A 23 6.02 17.68 -3.06
CA LEU A 23 6.42 16.78 -4.12
C LEU A 23 6.21 17.49 -5.47
N ARG A 24 6.92 18.62 -5.71
CA ARG A 24 7.14 19.05 -7.10
C ARG A 24 7.91 17.94 -7.80
N VAL A 25 7.19 17.06 -8.48
CA VAL A 25 7.78 16.21 -9.52
C VAL A 25 8.32 17.20 -10.56
N PRO A 26 9.62 17.21 -10.83
CA PRO A 26 10.14 17.99 -11.98
C PRO A 26 9.34 17.55 -13.19
N ALA A 27 8.94 18.52 -14.02
CA ALA A 27 8.33 18.24 -15.30
C ALA A 27 9.17 17.15 -16.00
N ARG A 28 8.53 16.16 -16.61
CA ARG A 28 9.05 14.89 -17.16
C ARG A 28 10.31 14.93 -18.05
N SER A 29 11.07 16.00 -18.07
CA SER A 29 12.34 16.14 -18.79
C SER A 29 13.51 15.33 -18.20
N GLY A 30 13.25 14.42 -17.24
CA GLY A 30 14.31 13.72 -16.54
C GLY A 30 13.92 12.38 -15.91
N LEU A 31 13.26 11.47 -16.64
CA LEU A 31 13.34 10.07 -16.28
C LEU A 31 14.80 9.65 -16.49
N GLY A 32 15.50 9.32 -15.39
CA GLY A 32 16.90 8.95 -15.40
C GLY A 32 17.21 7.79 -16.35
N GLY A 33 18.47 7.56 -16.68
CA GLY A 33 18.92 6.62 -17.72
C GLY A 33 18.42 5.18 -17.61
N PHE A 34 17.82 4.76 -16.46
CA PHE A 34 17.20 3.44 -16.29
C PHE A 34 15.95 3.24 -17.17
N TRP A 35 15.11 4.26 -17.31
CA TRP A 35 13.82 4.17 -18.02
C TRP A 35 13.92 4.51 -19.50
N GLY A 36 15.06 5.08 -19.96
CA GLY A 36 15.25 5.53 -21.34
C GLY A 36 14.31 6.69 -21.69
N GLN A 37 14.00 6.82 -23.00
CA GLN A 37 13.13 7.90 -23.52
C GLN A 37 11.63 7.53 -23.52
N LYS A 38 11.17 6.63 -22.62
CA LYS A 38 9.75 6.24 -22.58
C LYS A 38 8.88 7.42 -22.15
N LYS A 39 7.87 7.73 -22.94
CA LYS A 39 6.91 8.80 -22.66
C LYS A 39 5.99 8.45 -21.49
N TYR A 40 5.63 7.16 -21.34
CA TYR A 40 4.79 6.62 -20.27
C TYR A 40 5.38 5.32 -19.77
N LEU A 41 5.30 5.10 -18.47
CA LEU A 41 5.65 3.83 -17.86
C LEU A 41 4.36 3.05 -17.56
N ARG A 42 4.39 1.75 -17.84
CA ARG A 42 3.27 0.84 -17.64
C ARG A 42 3.53 -0.05 -16.43
N TYR A 43 2.48 -0.40 -15.72
CA TYR A 43 2.62 -1.31 -14.58
C TYR A 43 1.53 -2.38 -14.54
N ALA A 44 1.87 -3.50 -13.86
CA ALA A 44 0.95 -4.53 -13.43
C ALA A 44 0.79 -4.46 -11.91
N ASP A 45 -0.44 -4.63 -11.39
CA ASP A 45 -0.80 -4.54 -9.96
C ASP A 45 -1.33 -5.89 -9.47
N MET A 46 -0.46 -6.68 -8.83
CA MET A 46 -0.80 -8.00 -8.31
C MET A 46 -1.26 -7.91 -6.86
N PHE A 47 -2.31 -8.66 -6.50
CA PHE A 47 -2.99 -8.53 -5.21
C PHE A 47 -3.47 -7.09 -4.99
N CYS A 48 -4.10 -6.53 -6.01
CA CYS A 48 -4.34 -5.09 -6.13
C CYS A 48 -5.28 -4.53 -5.07
N GLY A 49 -6.11 -5.38 -4.42
CA GLY A 49 -7.08 -4.94 -3.44
C GLY A 49 -8.00 -3.85 -4.00
N ILE A 50 -8.16 -2.77 -3.27
CA ILE A 50 -8.89 -1.58 -3.72
C ILE A 50 -7.99 -0.55 -4.44
N GLY A 51 -6.76 -0.94 -4.85
CA GLY A 51 -5.89 -0.10 -5.66
C GLY A 51 -5.03 0.90 -4.89
N GLY A 52 -4.44 0.50 -3.77
CA GLY A 52 -3.51 1.37 -3.04
C GLY A 52 -2.25 1.70 -3.84
N PHE A 53 -1.67 0.74 -4.55
CA PHE A 53 -0.57 0.96 -5.51
C PHE A 53 -1.05 1.78 -6.70
N HIS A 54 -2.23 1.46 -7.24
CA HIS A 54 -2.82 2.21 -8.35
C HIS A 54 -3.00 3.70 -8.02
N ALA A 55 -3.57 4.01 -6.84
CA ALA A 55 -3.76 5.39 -6.40
C ALA A 55 -2.43 6.17 -6.33
N ALA A 56 -1.34 5.53 -5.90
CA ALA A 56 -0.01 6.12 -5.89
C ALA A 56 0.57 6.30 -7.30
N ALA A 57 0.49 5.27 -8.15
CA ALA A 57 1.02 5.26 -9.50
C ALA A 57 0.30 6.27 -10.42
N ARG A 58 -1.04 6.37 -10.30
CA ARG A 58 -1.86 7.34 -11.03
C ARG A 58 -1.45 8.79 -10.74
N GLN A 59 -1.12 9.12 -9.49
CA GLN A 59 -0.63 10.46 -9.11
C GLN A 59 0.70 10.81 -9.78
N LEU A 60 1.48 9.81 -10.20
CA LEU A 60 2.75 9.95 -10.90
C LEU A 60 2.60 9.77 -12.43
N GLY A 61 1.38 9.57 -12.90
CA GLY A 61 1.03 9.46 -14.32
C GLY A 61 1.50 8.17 -14.99
N LEU A 62 1.57 7.06 -14.23
CA LEU A 62 1.81 5.73 -14.79
C LEU A 62 0.50 5.12 -15.28
N GLU A 63 0.60 4.21 -16.25
CA GLU A 63 -0.52 3.50 -16.86
C GLU A 63 -0.62 2.06 -16.31
N CYS A 64 -1.80 1.69 -15.80
CA CYS A 64 -2.08 0.31 -15.41
C CYS A 64 -2.48 -0.50 -16.64
N VAL A 65 -1.75 -1.58 -16.91
CA VAL A 65 -2.03 -2.48 -18.03
C VAL A 65 -2.57 -3.84 -17.58
N PHE A 66 -2.45 -4.15 -16.30
CA PHE A 66 -2.94 -5.39 -15.73
C PHE A 66 -3.15 -5.24 -14.22
N ALA A 67 -4.20 -5.88 -13.70
CA ALA A 67 -4.43 -5.99 -12.26
C ALA A 67 -5.05 -7.35 -11.93
N CYS A 68 -4.81 -7.89 -10.73
CA CYS A 68 -5.50 -9.07 -10.24
C CYS A 68 -5.69 -9.06 -8.72
N ASP A 69 -6.81 -9.60 -8.27
CA ASP A 69 -7.12 -9.87 -6.86
C ASP A 69 -8.18 -10.96 -6.74
N ILE A 70 -8.02 -11.87 -5.79
CA ILE A 70 -8.98 -12.96 -5.58
C ILE A 70 -10.29 -12.48 -4.98
N ASP A 71 -10.29 -11.37 -4.21
CA ASP A 71 -11.45 -10.80 -3.54
C ASP A 71 -12.36 -10.07 -4.55
N GLU A 72 -13.54 -10.62 -4.78
CA GLU A 72 -14.51 -10.07 -5.73
C GLU A 72 -14.98 -8.67 -5.35
N ASP A 73 -15.20 -8.41 -4.06
CA ASP A 73 -15.56 -7.09 -3.56
C ASP A 73 -14.46 -6.06 -3.85
N CYS A 74 -13.20 -6.48 -3.71
CA CYS A 74 -12.05 -5.63 -4.07
C CYS A 74 -12.01 -5.34 -5.57
N ARG A 75 -12.22 -6.35 -6.42
CA ARG A 75 -12.25 -6.18 -7.88
C ARG A 75 -13.38 -5.25 -8.33
N ALA A 76 -14.56 -5.34 -7.70
CA ALA A 76 -15.69 -4.45 -7.97
C ALA A 76 -15.36 -2.99 -7.63
N VAL A 77 -14.76 -2.75 -6.45
CA VAL A 77 -14.30 -1.41 -6.02
C VAL A 77 -13.22 -0.87 -6.96
N TYR A 78 -12.26 -1.70 -7.35
CA TYR A 78 -11.17 -1.33 -8.27
C TYR A 78 -11.72 -0.95 -9.64
N LYS A 79 -12.60 -1.78 -10.21
CA LYS A 79 -13.26 -1.50 -11.50
C LYS A 79 -14.04 -0.18 -11.46
N HIS A 80 -14.82 0.03 -10.41
CA HIS A 80 -15.62 1.26 -10.25
C HIS A 80 -14.75 2.51 -10.23
N ASN A 81 -13.67 2.51 -9.44
CA ASN A 81 -12.83 3.69 -9.25
C ASN A 81 -11.84 3.96 -10.37
N TYR A 82 -11.44 2.92 -11.11
CA TYR A 82 -10.35 3.04 -12.09
C TYR A 82 -10.72 2.60 -13.51
N GLY A 83 -11.91 2.04 -13.71
CA GLY A 83 -12.39 1.58 -15.02
C GLY A 83 -11.70 0.30 -15.54
N ILE A 84 -10.83 -0.33 -14.72
CA ILE A 84 -10.07 -1.52 -15.08
C ILE A 84 -10.70 -2.72 -14.38
N GLN A 85 -10.96 -3.81 -15.12
CA GLN A 85 -11.43 -5.06 -14.56
C GLN A 85 -10.24 -5.92 -14.14
N PRO A 86 -9.99 -6.13 -12.82
CA PRO A 86 -8.92 -7.04 -12.40
C PRO A 86 -9.28 -8.50 -12.70
N GLU A 87 -8.27 -9.29 -13.04
CA GLU A 87 -8.34 -10.74 -13.07
C GLU A 87 -8.51 -11.32 -11.65
N SER A 88 -8.92 -12.58 -11.54
CA SER A 88 -9.30 -13.15 -10.25
C SER A 88 -8.11 -13.79 -9.51
N ASP A 89 -7.72 -14.98 -9.87
CA ASP A 89 -6.81 -15.82 -9.10
C ASP A 89 -5.42 -15.87 -9.77
N ILE A 90 -4.42 -15.31 -9.10
CA ILE A 90 -3.03 -15.31 -9.57
C ILE A 90 -2.51 -16.72 -9.91
N CYS A 91 -3.00 -17.76 -9.22
CA CYS A 91 -2.62 -19.14 -9.47
C CYS A 91 -3.13 -19.71 -10.80
N ARG A 92 -4.12 -19.03 -11.43
CA ARG A 92 -4.74 -19.42 -12.70
C ARG A 92 -4.33 -18.55 -13.87
N ILE A 93 -3.57 -17.48 -13.62
CA ILE A 93 -3.13 -16.56 -14.65
C ILE A 93 -1.96 -17.19 -15.42
N ASP A 94 -2.13 -17.32 -16.73
CA ASP A 94 -0.99 -17.58 -17.61
C ASP A 94 -0.17 -16.29 -17.72
N ALA A 95 1.09 -16.33 -17.29
CA ALA A 95 1.98 -15.19 -17.35
C ALA A 95 2.18 -14.65 -18.77
N ALA A 96 1.98 -15.47 -19.81
CA ALA A 96 2.05 -15.05 -21.21
C ALA A 96 0.96 -14.03 -21.57
N THR A 97 -0.22 -14.11 -20.93
CA THR A 97 -1.34 -13.20 -21.19
C THR A 97 -1.20 -11.83 -20.53
N ILE A 98 -0.29 -11.69 -19.57
CA ILE A 98 -0.01 -10.40 -18.92
C ILE A 98 0.71 -9.50 -19.92
N PRO A 99 0.21 -8.28 -20.21
CA PRO A 99 0.90 -7.34 -21.07
C PRO A 99 2.30 -6.98 -20.54
N ASP A 100 3.23 -6.69 -21.44
CA ASP A 100 4.54 -6.19 -21.04
C ASP A 100 4.42 -4.88 -20.27
N HIS A 101 5.15 -4.77 -19.18
CA HIS A 101 5.10 -3.64 -18.27
C HIS A 101 6.49 -3.29 -17.73
N ASP A 102 6.62 -2.08 -17.24
CA ASP A 102 7.88 -1.52 -16.74
C ASP A 102 8.07 -1.78 -15.25
N ILE A 103 6.96 -1.77 -14.50
CA ILE A 103 6.99 -1.95 -13.05
C ILE A 103 5.92 -2.98 -12.66
N LEU A 104 6.28 -3.91 -11.77
CA LEU A 104 5.33 -4.81 -11.15
C LEU A 104 5.13 -4.40 -9.69
N PHE A 105 3.88 -4.21 -9.29
CA PHE A 105 3.49 -4.01 -7.90
C PHE A 105 2.86 -5.27 -7.32
N ALA A 106 3.14 -5.56 -6.04
CA ALA A 106 2.44 -6.63 -5.34
C ALA A 106 2.43 -6.42 -3.81
N GLY A 107 1.25 -6.35 -3.22
CA GLY A 107 1.03 -6.49 -1.78
C GLY A 107 0.68 -7.94 -1.44
N PHE A 108 1.64 -8.86 -1.52
CA PHE A 108 1.37 -10.28 -1.36
C PHE A 108 1.09 -10.66 0.10
N PRO A 109 0.17 -11.61 0.38
CA PRO A 109 -0.16 -12.00 1.75
C PRO A 109 1.02 -12.71 2.43
N CYS A 110 1.20 -12.41 3.74
CA CYS A 110 2.14 -13.12 4.60
C CYS A 110 1.56 -14.50 4.96
N GLN A 111 1.74 -15.47 4.09
CA GLN A 111 1.44 -16.87 4.39
C GLN A 111 2.63 -17.51 5.09
N PRO A 112 2.43 -18.43 6.06
CA PRO A 112 3.53 -19.17 6.63
C PRO A 112 4.21 -19.95 5.49
N PHE A 113 5.47 -19.64 5.26
CA PHE A 113 6.35 -20.52 4.48
C PHE A 113 6.52 -21.78 5.31
N SER A 114 5.74 -22.83 5.03
CA SER A 114 6.07 -24.16 5.52
C SER A 114 7.51 -24.45 5.11
N ILE A 115 8.31 -24.91 6.07
CA ILE A 115 9.74 -25.17 5.90
C ILE A 115 9.92 -25.97 4.61
N ILE A 116 10.39 -25.27 3.57
CA ILE A 116 10.70 -25.87 2.30
C ILE A 116 12.04 -26.58 2.50
N GLY A 117 12.04 -27.86 2.23
CA GLY A 117 13.15 -28.76 2.44
C GLY A 117 14.49 -28.26 1.91
N ASN A 118 15.55 -28.81 2.47
CA ASN A 118 16.94 -28.52 2.21
C ASN A 118 17.27 -28.48 0.70
N GLY A 119 17.50 -27.30 0.15
CA GLY A 119 18.35 -27.12 -1.03
C GLY A 119 17.77 -27.35 -2.42
N ALA A 120 16.52 -27.76 -2.58
CA ALA A 120 15.90 -27.88 -3.90
C ALA A 120 15.30 -26.54 -4.35
N GLY A 121 15.90 -25.94 -5.36
CA GLY A 121 15.58 -24.62 -5.91
C GLY A 121 14.10 -24.28 -6.16
N PHE A 122 13.82 -23.52 -7.20
CA PHE A 122 12.50 -23.05 -7.63
C PHE A 122 11.41 -24.14 -7.76
N SER A 123 11.81 -25.39 -7.99
CA SER A 123 10.89 -26.52 -8.25
C SER A 123 10.21 -27.09 -7.00
N ASP A 124 10.74 -26.86 -5.79
CA ASP A 124 10.24 -27.48 -4.56
C ASP A 124 9.30 -26.56 -3.73
N ALA A 125 9.09 -25.37 -4.21
CA ALA A 125 8.36 -24.30 -3.52
C ALA A 125 6.89 -24.22 -3.94
N ARG A 126 6.27 -25.30 -4.31
CA ARG A 126 4.88 -25.35 -4.77
C ARG A 126 3.92 -24.97 -3.63
N GLY A 127 3.13 -23.91 -3.83
CA GLY A 127 1.92 -23.65 -3.05
C GLY A 127 1.85 -22.38 -2.23
N THR A 128 2.84 -21.47 -2.25
CA THR A 128 2.65 -20.16 -1.67
C THR A 128 2.45 -19.08 -2.73
N LEU A 129 1.62 -18.08 -2.45
CA LEU A 129 1.32 -17.00 -3.38
C LEU A 129 2.55 -16.17 -3.80
N PHE A 130 3.60 -16.14 -2.97
CA PHE A 130 4.87 -15.54 -3.35
C PHE A 130 5.53 -16.27 -4.53
N PHE A 131 5.42 -17.61 -4.59
CA PHE A 131 6.03 -18.36 -5.71
C PHE A 131 5.27 -18.16 -7.02
N GLU A 132 3.95 -18.04 -6.97
CA GLU A 132 3.17 -17.66 -8.15
C GLU A 132 3.58 -16.27 -8.65
N LEU A 133 3.75 -15.31 -7.73
CA LEU A 133 4.29 -13.99 -8.05
C LEU A 133 5.71 -14.09 -8.66
N ALA A 134 6.58 -14.90 -8.08
CA ALA A 134 7.95 -15.10 -8.58
C ALA A 134 7.98 -15.73 -9.98
N LYS A 135 7.07 -16.65 -10.30
CA LYS A 135 6.89 -17.19 -11.66
C LYS A 135 6.51 -16.10 -12.67
N ILE A 136 5.58 -15.21 -12.29
CA ILE A 136 5.19 -14.07 -13.13
C ILE A 136 6.39 -13.12 -13.34
N ILE A 137 7.13 -12.80 -12.27
CA ILE A 137 8.34 -11.98 -12.38
C ILE A 137 9.38 -12.64 -13.30
N ALA A 138 9.58 -13.97 -13.17
CA ALA A 138 10.50 -14.72 -14.04
C ALA A 138 10.09 -14.73 -15.50
N ALA A 139 8.79 -14.88 -15.79
CA ALA A 139 8.26 -14.91 -17.14
C ALA A 139 8.26 -13.54 -17.81
N LYS A 140 7.89 -12.49 -17.08
CA LYS A 140 7.74 -11.13 -17.63
C LYS A 140 9.01 -10.30 -17.51
N MET A 141 9.88 -10.61 -16.56
CA MET A 141 11.14 -9.90 -16.34
C MET A 141 10.99 -8.37 -16.37
N PRO A 142 10.04 -7.76 -15.60
CA PRO A 142 9.86 -6.32 -15.63
C PRO A 142 11.15 -5.60 -15.24
N PRO A 143 11.43 -4.40 -15.81
CA PRO A 143 12.60 -3.59 -15.43
C PRO A 143 12.73 -3.35 -13.94
N ALA A 144 11.61 -3.14 -13.23
CA ALA A 144 11.59 -3.00 -11.78
C ALA A 144 10.35 -3.64 -11.16
N PHE A 145 10.41 -3.87 -9.85
CA PHE A 145 9.23 -4.22 -9.05
C PHE A 145 9.27 -3.52 -7.68
N ILE A 146 8.09 -3.33 -7.10
CA ILE A 146 7.89 -2.91 -5.71
C ILE A 146 6.95 -3.91 -5.06
N LEU A 147 7.45 -4.65 -4.07
CA LEU A 147 6.66 -5.60 -3.29
C LEU A 147 6.45 -5.05 -1.87
N GLU A 148 5.28 -5.29 -1.32
CA GLU A 148 4.94 -4.88 0.05
C GLU A 148 4.53 -6.09 0.89
N ASN A 149 4.86 -6.01 2.19
CA ASN A 149 4.36 -6.96 3.16
C ASN A 149 4.34 -6.33 4.57
N VAL A 150 3.77 -7.04 5.54
CA VAL A 150 3.79 -6.63 6.94
C VAL A 150 5.22 -6.64 7.50
N LYS A 151 5.53 -5.73 8.45
CA LYS A 151 6.85 -5.65 9.11
C LYS A 151 7.33 -6.99 9.65
N GLN A 152 6.42 -7.82 10.15
CA GLN A 152 6.73 -9.12 10.73
C GLN A 152 7.46 -10.06 9.76
N LEU A 153 7.33 -9.86 8.45
CA LEU A 153 8.10 -10.62 7.46
C LEU A 153 9.61 -10.48 7.68
N ALA A 154 10.07 -9.31 8.15
CA ALA A 154 11.50 -9.07 8.41
C ALA A 154 12.07 -9.92 9.54
N THR A 155 11.24 -10.33 10.49
CA THR A 155 11.66 -11.13 11.67
C THR A 155 11.08 -12.53 11.67
N HIS A 156 10.22 -12.87 10.70
CA HIS A 156 9.60 -14.19 10.60
C HIS A 156 10.68 -15.29 10.44
N ASN A 157 10.55 -16.34 11.26
CA ASN A 157 11.51 -17.43 11.30
C ASN A 157 12.98 -16.92 11.42
N ASN A 158 13.23 -16.04 12.41
CA ASN A 158 14.54 -15.41 12.65
C ASN A 158 15.13 -14.73 11.39
N GLY A 159 14.27 -14.14 10.55
CA GLY A 159 14.67 -13.45 9.30
C GLY A 159 14.90 -14.37 8.10
N GLN A 160 14.85 -15.67 8.27
CA GLN A 160 15.11 -16.65 7.20
C GLN A 160 14.10 -16.52 6.04
N THR A 161 12.83 -16.21 6.36
CA THR A 161 11.78 -16.04 5.35
C THR A 161 12.10 -14.89 4.40
N LEU A 162 12.43 -13.71 4.94
CA LEU A 162 12.82 -12.56 4.12
C LEU A 162 14.10 -12.87 3.33
N SER A 163 15.11 -13.46 3.98
CA SER A 163 16.38 -13.84 3.32
C SER A 163 16.13 -14.73 2.11
N ARG A 164 15.23 -15.73 2.22
CA ARG A 164 14.89 -16.63 1.12
C ARG A 164 14.14 -15.90 -0.02
N ILE A 165 13.20 -15.02 0.31
CA ILE A 165 12.53 -14.18 -0.68
C ILE A 165 13.55 -13.36 -1.47
N LEU A 166 14.44 -12.64 -0.77
CA LEU A 166 15.46 -11.82 -1.40
C LEU A 166 16.44 -12.65 -2.25
N GLN A 167 16.79 -13.84 -1.79
CA GLN A 167 17.64 -14.77 -2.54
C GLN A 167 16.98 -15.19 -3.86
N ILE A 168 15.72 -15.64 -3.84
CA ILE A 168 14.97 -16.03 -5.04
C ILE A 168 14.92 -14.87 -6.06
N LEU A 169 14.62 -13.66 -5.60
CA LEU A 169 14.57 -12.49 -6.46
C LEU A 169 15.94 -12.15 -7.08
N ARG A 170 17.04 -12.38 -6.34
CA ARG A 170 18.41 -12.24 -6.87
C ARG A 170 18.75 -13.32 -7.87
N GLU A 171 18.36 -14.58 -7.62
CA GLU A 171 18.51 -15.71 -8.54
C GLU A 171 17.78 -15.46 -9.88
N LEU A 172 16.71 -14.65 -9.87
CA LEU A 172 16.03 -14.15 -11.08
C LEU A 172 16.77 -13.01 -11.79
N GLY A 173 17.95 -12.60 -11.32
CA GLY A 173 18.78 -11.57 -11.95
C GLY A 173 18.46 -10.13 -11.52
N TYR A 174 17.80 -9.94 -10.36
CA TYR A 174 17.51 -8.60 -9.84
C TYR A 174 18.51 -8.17 -8.76
N THR A 175 18.88 -6.88 -8.80
CA THR A 175 19.44 -6.22 -7.62
C THR A 175 18.29 -5.83 -6.70
N VAL A 176 18.30 -6.33 -5.46
CA VAL A 176 17.16 -6.22 -4.55
C VAL A 176 17.56 -5.53 -3.26
N ALA A 177 16.76 -4.54 -2.84
CA ALA A 177 16.86 -3.88 -1.55
C ALA A 177 15.54 -4.00 -0.78
N SER A 178 15.60 -3.99 0.55
CA SER A 178 14.40 -3.98 1.39
C SER A 178 14.55 -3.03 2.56
N ARG A 179 13.43 -2.39 2.97
CA ARG A 179 13.41 -1.48 4.11
C ARG A 179 12.02 -1.44 4.74
N VAL A 180 11.98 -1.33 6.07
CA VAL A 180 10.73 -1.11 6.82
C VAL A 180 10.47 0.38 6.95
N PHE A 181 9.23 0.79 6.65
CA PHE A 181 8.74 2.15 6.79
C PHE A 181 7.51 2.20 7.70
N ASN A 182 7.26 3.38 8.28
CA ASN A 182 6.06 3.66 9.05
C ASN A 182 5.24 4.75 8.33
N ALA A 183 3.96 4.53 8.13
CA ALA A 183 3.09 5.48 7.45
C ALA A 183 3.02 6.86 8.14
N LEU A 184 3.27 6.94 9.45
CA LEU A 184 3.42 8.21 10.18
C LEU A 184 4.49 9.14 9.59
N ASP A 185 5.51 8.58 8.96
CA ASP A 185 6.61 9.36 8.35
C ASP A 185 6.25 9.88 6.95
N PHE A 186 5.01 9.60 6.45
CA PHE A 186 4.55 9.93 5.11
C PHE A 186 3.23 10.72 5.09
N GLY A 187 2.98 11.51 6.12
CA GLY A 187 1.87 12.46 6.16
C GLY A 187 0.54 11.93 6.69
N VAL A 188 0.32 10.62 6.79
CA VAL A 188 -0.94 10.08 7.32
C VAL A 188 -0.84 9.76 8.81
N PRO A 189 -1.87 10.08 9.63
CA PRO A 189 -1.86 9.82 11.06
C PRO A 189 -2.23 8.36 11.37
N GLN A 190 -1.42 7.43 10.83
CA GLN A 190 -1.58 5.99 11.08
C GLN A 190 -0.21 5.35 11.38
N LYS A 191 -0.06 4.76 12.57
CA LYS A 191 1.10 3.91 12.89
C LYS A 191 0.94 2.56 12.19
N ARG A 192 1.44 2.47 10.97
CA ARG A 192 1.40 1.27 10.12
C ARG A 192 2.77 1.00 9.54
N GLU A 193 3.44 -0.01 10.06
CA GLU A 193 4.78 -0.40 9.61
C GLU A 193 4.67 -1.49 8.54
N ARG A 194 5.39 -1.27 7.43
CA ARG A 194 5.43 -2.17 6.27
C ARG A 194 6.85 -2.31 5.75
N ILE A 195 7.21 -3.53 5.34
CA ILE A 195 8.42 -3.75 4.59
C ILE A 195 8.14 -3.53 3.11
N MET A 196 8.99 -2.72 2.47
CA MET A 196 9.04 -2.55 1.03
C MET A 196 10.26 -3.28 0.49
N ILE A 197 10.07 -4.04 -0.59
CA ILE A 197 11.13 -4.74 -1.31
C ILE A 197 11.13 -4.18 -2.73
N VAL A 198 12.25 -3.63 -3.16
CA VAL A 198 12.42 -3.05 -4.49
C VAL A 198 13.47 -3.84 -5.24
N GLY A 199 13.19 -4.19 -6.49
CA GLY A 199 14.14 -4.88 -7.35
C GLY A 199 14.30 -4.19 -8.69
N PHE A 200 15.53 -4.22 -9.23
CA PHE A 200 15.89 -3.66 -10.53
C PHE A 200 16.63 -4.71 -11.35
N LYS A 201 16.16 -4.96 -12.58
CA LYS A 201 16.80 -5.85 -13.53
C LYS A 201 18.07 -5.21 -14.09
N GLY A 202 19.19 -5.90 -14.05
CA GLY A 202 20.46 -5.42 -14.56
C GLY A 202 21.15 -4.36 -13.70
N GLY A 203 20.70 -4.19 -12.46
CA GLY A 203 21.32 -3.32 -11.46
C GLY A 203 21.01 -1.84 -11.60
N VAL A 204 21.18 -1.12 -10.50
CA VAL A 204 21.13 0.36 -10.41
C VAL A 204 22.30 0.86 -9.58
N SER A 205 22.85 2.02 -9.93
CA SER A 205 23.96 2.64 -9.19
C SER A 205 23.48 3.42 -7.96
N ASP A 206 22.32 4.08 -8.05
CA ASP A 206 21.93 5.16 -7.15
C ASP A 206 20.51 5.06 -6.60
N PHE A 207 20.04 3.82 -6.31
CA PHE A 207 18.76 3.70 -5.61
C PHE A 207 18.91 4.11 -4.15
N ILE A 208 18.28 5.22 -3.80
CA ILE A 208 18.26 5.75 -2.42
C ILE A 208 16.82 5.74 -1.92
N TRP A 209 16.58 5.08 -0.78
CA TRP A 209 15.29 5.08 -0.12
C TRP A 209 14.80 6.48 0.23
N PRO A 210 13.47 6.72 0.32
CA PRO A 210 12.94 7.97 0.87
C PRO A 210 13.56 8.25 2.25
N SER A 211 14.18 9.41 2.43
CA SER A 211 14.79 9.82 3.70
C SER A 211 14.05 10.97 4.36
N ARG A 212 13.37 11.82 3.57
CA ARG A 212 12.59 12.95 4.09
C ARG A 212 11.31 12.45 4.73
N LYS A 213 11.12 12.74 6.00
CA LYS A 213 9.85 12.53 6.69
C LYS A 213 8.88 13.66 6.38
N ILE A 214 7.65 13.30 6.06
CA ILE A 214 6.53 14.23 5.94
C ILE A 214 5.76 14.13 7.25
N PRO A 215 5.67 15.20 8.05
CA PRO A 215 4.91 15.17 9.29
C PRO A 215 3.46 14.74 9.04
N MET A 216 2.93 13.91 9.94
CA MET A 216 1.53 13.50 9.85
C MET A 216 0.62 14.73 9.97
N ILE A 217 -0.43 14.76 9.18
CA ILE A 217 -1.49 15.77 9.34
C ILE A 217 -2.24 15.55 10.65
N PRO A 218 -2.84 16.61 11.23
CA PRO A 218 -3.67 16.47 12.41
C PRO A 218 -4.81 15.46 12.19
N LEU A 219 -5.10 14.67 13.22
CA LEU A 219 -6.21 13.69 13.16
C LEU A 219 -7.56 14.35 12.86
N SER A 220 -7.76 15.60 13.30
CA SER A 220 -8.95 16.40 13.00
C SER A 220 -9.23 16.60 11.50
N GLU A 221 -8.20 16.51 10.66
CA GLU A 221 -8.35 16.63 9.20
C GLU A 221 -8.82 15.32 8.55
N ILE A 222 -8.60 14.20 9.22
CA ILE A 222 -9.08 12.89 8.80
C ILE A 222 -10.55 12.68 9.19
N LEU A 223 -10.93 13.17 10.38
CA LEU A 223 -12.24 12.90 10.97
C LEU A 223 -13.36 13.70 10.29
N GLU A 224 -14.49 13.01 10.06
CA GLU A 224 -15.70 13.65 9.56
C GLU A 224 -16.36 14.50 10.67
N LYS A 225 -16.82 15.70 10.32
CA LYS A 225 -17.47 16.62 11.26
C LYS A 225 -18.82 16.08 11.75
N GLN A 226 -19.53 15.35 10.91
CA GLN A 226 -20.85 14.81 11.19
C GLN A 226 -20.93 13.33 10.82
N PRO A 227 -20.22 12.44 11.57
CA PRO A 227 -20.32 11.01 11.36
C PRO A 227 -21.76 10.53 11.71
N GLY A 228 -22.27 9.62 10.92
CA GLY A 228 -23.62 9.07 11.13
C GLY A 228 -23.76 8.37 12.50
N LYS A 229 -24.95 8.38 13.08
CA LYS A 229 -25.25 7.78 14.39
C LYS A 229 -24.97 6.27 14.44
N GLN A 230 -24.97 5.56 13.30
CA GLN A 230 -24.64 4.15 13.17
C GLN A 230 -23.19 3.82 13.59
N HIS A 231 -22.31 4.80 13.63
CA HIS A 231 -20.93 4.63 14.06
C HIS A 231 -20.76 4.76 15.58
N LEU A 232 -21.76 5.26 16.30
CA LEU A 232 -21.71 5.32 17.77
C LEU A 232 -21.61 3.92 18.35
N VAL A 233 -20.86 3.79 19.43
CA VAL A 233 -20.88 2.56 20.24
C VAL A 233 -22.01 2.63 21.26
N SER A 234 -22.40 1.48 21.81
CA SER A 234 -23.40 1.44 22.90
C SER A 234 -22.92 2.22 24.13
N ASP A 235 -23.83 2.78 24.89
CA ASP A 235 -23.49 3.50 26.13
C ASP A 235 -22.70 2.63 27.11
N ARG A 236 -22.95 1.32 27.15
CA ARG A 236 -22.18 0.37 27.97
C ARG A 236 -20.69 0.41 27.58
N ILE A 237 -20.37 0.35 26.29
CA ILE A 237 -18.97 0.38 25.79
C ILE A 237 -18.36 1.75 26.04
N LYS A 238 -19.07 2.82 25.71
CA LYS A 238 -18.65 4.21 25.91
C LYS A 238 -18.32 4.50 27.37
N ASN A 239 -19.25 4.19 28.27
CA ASN A 239 -19.10 4.50 29.70
C ASN A 239 -17.94 3.69 30.29
N LYS A 240 -17.81 2.39 29.94
CA LYS A 240 -16.68 1.59 30.37
C LYS A 240 -15.35 2.21 29.90
N ARG A 241 -15.26 2.59 28.61
CA ARG A 241 -14.05 3.18 28.05
C ARG A 241 -13.66 4.48 28.74
N LEU A 242 -14.64 5.36 28.99
CA LEU A 242 -14.42 6.65 29.65
C LEU A 242 -14.06 6.51 31.13
N ALA A 243 -14.53 5.43 31.81
CA ALA A 243 -14.13 5.11 33.17
C ALA A 243 -12.69 4.57 33.24
N ASP A 244 -12.33 3.70 32.30
CA ASP A 244 -11.05 2.96 32.31
C ASP A 244 -9.88 3.79 31.75
N HIS A 245 -10.14 4.87 30.99
CA HIS A 245 -9.08 5.60 30.30
C HIS A 245 -9.35 7.11 30.16
N LYS A 246 -8.31 7.91 30.37
CA LYS A 246 -8.30 9.36 30.12
C LYS A 246 -7.28 9.68 29.01
N PRO A 247 -7.72 10.28 27.89
CA PRO A 247 -6.82 10.63 26.78
C PRO A 247 -5.93 11.82 27.16
N LYS A 248 -4.72 11.85 26.60
CA LYS A 248 -3.81 13.00 26.71
C LYS A 248 -4.10 14.10 25.69
N THR A 249 -4.79 13.75 24.61
CA THR A 249 -5.10 14.65 23.48
C THR A 249 -6.51 14.38 22.96
N THR A 250 -7.14 15.40 22.37
CA THR A 250 -8.45 15.31 21.70
C THR A 250 -8.37 16.14 20.40
N PRO A 251 -8.79 15.60 19.24
CA PRO A 251 -9.28 14.22 19.07
C PRO A 251 -8.17 13.16 19.20
N SER A 252 -8.55 11.95 19.53
CA SER A 252 -7.65 10.81 19.69
C SER A 252 -8.30 9.50 19.22
N ILE A 253 -7.48 8.56 18.74
CA ILE A 253 -7.91 7.19 18.48
C ILE A 253 -7.53 6.32 19.66
N TRP A 254 -8.53 5.66 20.22
CA TRP A 254 -8.39 4.75 21.34
C TRP A 254 -8.28 3.32 20.83
N HIS A 255 -7.21 2.66 21.19
CA HIS A 255 -6.95 1.27 20.84
C HIS A 255 -7.08 0.38 22.05
N GLU A 256 -7.96 -0.62 21.98
CA GLU A 256 -8.04 -1.70 22.96
C GLU A 256 -7.29 -2.93 22.44
N ASN A 257 -6.33 -3.42 23.21
CA ASN A 257 -5.61 -4.64 22.86
C ASN A 257 -6.42 -5.89 23.26
N LYS A 258 -5.91 -7.09 22.96
CA LYS A 258 -6.57 -8.37 23.29
C LYS A 258 -6.72 -8.60 24.78
N SER A 259 -5.89 -7.98 25.61
CA SER A 259 -5.95 -8.07 27.08
C SER A 259 -6.87 -7.02 27.72
N GLY A 260 -7.58 -6.21 26.90
CA GLY A 260 -8.50 -5.18 27.39
C GLY A 260 -7.83 -3.85 27.76
N ASN A 261 -6.50 -3.72 27.64
CA ASN A 261 -5.81 -2.47 27.93
C ASN A 261 -6.08 -1.43 26.84
N ILE A 262 -6.39 -0.21 27.27
CA ILE A 262 -6.71 0.92 26.39
C ILE A 262 -5.52 1.88 26.31
N SER A 263 -5.18 2.29 25.11
CA SER A 263 -4.25 3.39 24.84
C SER A 263 -4.91 4.39 23.89
N SER A 264 -4.54 5.67 23.97
CA SER A 264 -5.01 6.73 23.06
C SER A 264 -3.85 7.50 22.44
N HIS A 265 -4.00 7.85 21.17
CA HIS A 265 -2.97 8.53 20.41
C HIS A 265 -3.58 9.59 19.48
N PRO A 266 -2.84 10.66 19.13
CA PRO A 266 -3.26 11.62 18.09
C PRO A 266 -3.14 11.02 16.66
N TYR A 267 -3.06 9.70 16.56
CA TYR A 267 -3.02 8.92 15.33
C TYR A 267 -3.69 7.55 15.53
N SER A 268 -4.06 6.89 14.45
CA SER A 268 -4.59 5.53 14.48
C SER A 268 -3.47 4.49 14.60
N CYS A 269 -3.70 3.42 15.37
CA CYS A 269 -2.97 2.17 15.15
C CYS A 269 -3.32 1.61 13.77
N ALA A 270 -2.53 0.64 13.29
CA ALA A 270 -2.77 0.02 11.99
C ALA A 270 -4.19 -0.52 11.86
N LEU A 271 -4.87 -0.12 10.78
CA LEU A 271 -6.13 -0.74 10.39
C LEU A 271 -5.90 -2.24 10.10
N ARG A 272 -6.78 -3.10 10.61
CA ARG A 272 -6.68 -4.56 10.48
C ARG A 272 -7.99 -5.15 10.01
N ALA A 273 -7.97 -5.91 8.93
CA ALA A 273 -9.15 -6.56 8.33
C ALA A 273 -9.87 -7.50 9.31
N GLY A 274 -9.13 -8.29 10.07
CA GLY A 274 -9.68 -9.29 10.99
C GLY A 274 -9.82 -8.84 12.46
N ALA A 275 -9.70 -7.53 12.75
CA ALA A 275 -9.84 -7.05 14.15
C ALA A 275 -11.29 -6.97 14.59
N SER A 276 -11.52 -6.97 15.91
CA SER A 276 -12.85 -6.74 16.49
C SER A 276 -13.43 -5.39 16.05
N TYR A 277 -14.75 -5.27 16.00
CA TYR A 277 -15.41 -4.09 15.46
C TYR A 277 -15.09 -2.79 16.24
N ASN A 278 -14.83 -2.91 17.54
CA ASN A 278 -14.59 -1.79 18.46
C ASN A 278 -13.13 -1.65 18.90
N TYR A 279 -12.17 -2.26 18.20
CA TYR A 279 -10.76 -2.19 18.61
C TYR A 279 -10.14 -0.79 18.46
N LEU A 280 -10.70 0.04 17.57
CA LEU A 280 -10.36 1.45 17.40
C LEU A 280 -11.60 2.32 17.54
N LEU A 281 -11.55 3.27 18.46
CA LEU A 281 -12.65 4.23 18.68
C LEU A 281 -12.11 5.66 18.68
N VAL A 282 -12.84 6.57 18.05
CA VAL A 282 -12.59 8.02 18.15
C VAL A 282 -13.10 8.49 19.51
N ASP A 283 -12.21 9.03 20.33
CA ASP A 283 -12.45 9.54 21.69
C ASP A 283 -13.22 8.57 22.60
N GLY A 284 -13.07 7.26 22.33
CA GLY A 284 -13.78 6.21 23.07
C GLY A 284 -15.30 6.13 22.82
N LYS A 285 -15.84 6.91 21.88
CA LYS A 285 -17.28 7.14 21.70
C LYS A 285 -17.87 6.53 20.43
N ARG A 286 -17.09 6.45 19.37
CA ARG A 286 -17.56 6.00 18.06
C ARG A 286 -16.48 5.26 17.27
N ARG A 287 -16.90 4.47 16.32
CA ARG A 287 -16.03 3.83 15.33
C ARG A 287 -15.57 4.84 14.29
N LEU A 288 -14.51 4.50 13.59
CA LEU A 288 -14.14 5.19 12.36
C LEU A 288 -15.18 4.91 11.27
N THR A 289 -15.50 5.93 10.48
CA THR A 289 -16.34 5.77 9.28
C THR A 289 -15.53 5.15 8.14
N PRO A 290 -16.17 4.60 7.10
CA PRO A 290 -15.49 4.17 5.87
C PRO A 290 -14.58 5.24 5.27
N ARG A 291 -15.05 6.49 5.17
CA ARG A 291 -14.27 7.61 4.63
C ARG A 291 -13.02 7.89 5.47
N GLU A 292 -13.15 7.91 6.79
CA GLU A 292 -12.02 8.11 7.70
C GLU A 292 -10.99 7.00 7.59
N MET A 293 -11.41 5.74 7.40
CA MET A 293 -10.50 4.61 7.20
C MET A 293 -9.72 4.72 5.88
N LEU A 294 -10.36 5.16 4.80
CA LEU A 294 -9.69 5.40 3.52
C LEU A 294 -8.72 6.58 3.60
N ARG A 295 -9.10 7.67 4.25
CA ARG A 295 -8.23 8.82 4.51
C ARG A 295 -6.99 8.44 5.32
N LEU A 296 -7.12 7.57 6.32
CA LEU A 296 -6.00 7.03 7.10
C LEU A 296 -5.02 6.22 6.22
N GLN A 297 -5.48 5.64 5.12
CA GLN A 297 -4.62 4.99 4.12
C GLN A 297 -4.12 5.97 3.05
N GLY A 298 -4.58 7.23 3.06
CA GLY A 298 -4.18 8.26 2.10
C GLY A 298 -4.90 8.19 0.76
N PHE A 299 -6.07 7.53 0.69
CA PHE A 299 -6.95 7.63 -0.47
C PHE A 299 -7.58 9.00 -0.55
N PRO A 300 -7.72 9.60 -1.75
CA PRO A 300 -8.37 10.89 -1.93
C PRO A 300 -9.88 10.80 -1.66
N ASP A 301 -10.52 11.93 -1.37
CA ASP A 301 -11.96 11.98 -1.16
C ASP A 301 -12.77 11.70 -2.44
N SER A 302 -12.14 11.85 -3.60
CA SER A 302 -12.71 11.46 -4.89
C SER A 302 -12.76 9.95 -5.11
N PHE A 303 -12.18 9.15 -4.20
CA PHE A 303 -12.30 7.69 -4.25
C PHE A 303 -13.70 7.30 -3.76
N ASP A 304 -14.49 6.69 -4.64
CA ASP A 304 -15.86 6.30 -4.35
C ASP A 304 -15.93 5.09 -3.41
N ILE A 305 -16.82 5.21 -2.43
CA ILE A 305 -17.08 4.15 -1.46
C ILE A 305 -18.28 3.34 -1.95
N ILE A 306 -18.03 2.07 -2.31
CA ILE A 306 -19.06 1.10 -2.64
C ILE A 306 -18.97 -0.11 -1.71
N GLY A 307 -20.10 -0.60 -1.25
CA GLY A 307 -20.18 -1.72 -0.31
C GLY A 307 -20.55 -1.29 1.11
N THR A 308 -20.52 -2.25 2.02
CA THR A 308 -20.86 -2.08 3.43
C THR A 308 -19.67 -1.58 4.25
N ASP A 309 -19.93 -0.97 5.41
CA ASP A 309 -18.90 -0.56 6.37
C ASP A 309 -17.93 -1.71 6.72
N ALA A 310 -18.45 -2.95 6.80
CA ALA A 310 -17.64 -4.13 7.10
C ALA A 310 -16.68 -4.48 5.95
N GLN A 311 -17.16 -4.40 4.71
CA GLN A 311 -16.33 -4.62 3.52
C GLN A 311 -15.24 -3.55 3.42
N ILE A 312 -15.59 -2.27 3.56
CA ILE A 312 -14.60 -1.17 3.50
C ILE A 312 -13.57 -1.30 4.63
N ARG A 313 -13.97 -1.68 5.83
CA ARG A 313 -13.03 -1.92 6.93
C ARG A 313 -12.04 -3.04 6.60
N LYS A 314 -12.50 -4.15 6.01
CA LYS A 314 -11.65 -5.25 5.55
C LYS A 314 -10.69 -4.77 4.47
N GLN A 315 -11.19 -4.07 3.48
CA GLN A 315 -10.45 -3.55 2.32
C GLN A 315 -9.40 -2.51 2.74
N ALA A 316 -9.78 -1.51 3.54
CA ALA A 316 -8.85 -0.52 4.09
C ALA A 316 -7.79 -1.16 5.00
N GLY A 317 -8.18 -2.19 5.78
CA GLY A 317 -7.25 -2.95 6.62
C GLY A 317 -6.20 -3.73 5.83
N ASN A 318 -6.55 -4.25 4.66
CA ASN A 318 -5.65 -4.96 3.76
C ASN A 318 -4.85 -4.02 2.83
N SER A 319 -5.32 -2.79 2.62
CA SER A 319 -4.67 -1.85 1.70
C SER A 319 -3.31 -1.36 2.20
N VAL A 320 -2.54 -0.78 1.29
CA VAL A 320 -1.24 -0.14 1.56
C VAL A 320 -1.42 1.38 1.75
N PRO A 321 -0.58 2.05 2.56
CA PRO A 321 -0.60 3.51 2.67
C PRO A 321 -0.14 4.17 1.38
N VAL A 322 -1.06 4.81 0.67
CA VAL A 322 -0.82 5.44 -0.65
C VAL A 322 0.38 6.41 -0.65
N PRO A 323 0.53 7.34 0.34
CA PRO A 323 1.67 8.27 0.33
C PRO A 323 3.02 7.59 0.54
N MET A 324 3.07 6.51 1.33
CA MET A 324 4.29 5.74 1.54
C MET A 324 4.71 5.01 0.26
N VAL A 325 3.76 4.37 -0.44
CA VAL A 325 3.99 3.73 -1.74
C VAL A 325 4.47 4.77 -2.76
N LYS A 326 3.78 5.92 -2.84
CA LYS A 326 4.16 7.01 -3.74
C LYS A 326 5.60 7.46 -3.54
N ALA A 327 6.01 7.69 -2.28
CA ALA A 327 7.36 8.11 -1.96
C ALA A 327 8.43 7.08 -2.37
N VAL A 328 8.15 5.78 -2.21
CA VAL A 328 9.04 4.71 -2.68
C VAL A 328 9.07 4.67 -4.21
N LEU A 329 7.91 4.75 -4.86
CA LEU A 329 7.81 4.75 -6.33
C LEU A 329 8.54 5.93 -6.96
N GLU A 330 8.46 7.13 -6.38
CA GLU A 330 9.23 8.30 -6.82
C GLU A 330 10.74 8.02 -6.84
N ARG A 331 11.25 7.33 -5.80
CA ARG A 331 12.67 6.95 -5.76
C ARG A 331 13.02 5.89 -6.80
N VAL A 332 12.12 4.95 -7.08
CA VAL A 332 12.29 3.97 -8.16
C VAL A 332 12.33 4.66 -9.52
N LEU A 333 11.47 5.66 -9.74
CA LEU A 333 11.44 6.42 -11.00
C LEU A 333 12.70 7.27 -11.23
N HIS A 334 13.40 7.67 -10.16
CA HIS A 334 14.65 8.44 -10.23
C HIS A 334 15.92 7.57 -10.22
N ALA A 335 15.79 6.25 -10.16
CA ALA A 335 16.95 5.35 -10.17
C ALA A 335 17.67 5.36 -11.52
N GLU A 336 19.00 5.30 -11.50
CA GLU A 336 19.83 5.25 -12.68
C GLU A 336 20.48 3.87 -12.86
N ARG A 337 20.72 3.46 -14.11
CA ARG A 337 21.42 2.20 -14.40
C ARG A 337 22.89 2.30 -14.03
N THR A 338 23.46 1.15 -13.61
CA THR A 338 24.91 1.02 -13.44
C THR A 338 25.62 1.15 -14.78
N GLU A 339 26.89 1.57 -14.80
CA GLU A 339 27.70 1.64 -16.02
C GLU A 339 27.80 0.29 -16.75
N ALA A 340 27.93 -0.82 -16.00
CA ALA A 340 27.92 -2.17 -16.56
C ALA A 340 26.64 -2.49 -17.36
N ALA A 341 25.48 -2.03 -16.88
CA ALA A 341 24.21 -2.22 -17.58
C ALA A 341 24.01 -1.25 -18.75
N ARG A 342 24.75 -0.13 -18.79
CA ARG A 342 24.79 0.80 -19.93
C ARG A 342 25.60 0.20 -21.10
N THR A 343 26.71 -0.46 -20.81
CA THR A 343 27.63 -1.04 -21.81
C THR A 343 26.99 -2.22 -22.56
N ILE A 344 26.20 -3.07 -21.91
CA ILE A 344 25.52 -4.23 -22.54
C ILE A 344 24.46 -3.79 -23.57
N LYS A 345 23.91 -2.57 -23.46
CA LYS A 345 22.89 -2.04 -24.40
C LYS A 345 23.50 -1.27 -25.57
N ALA A 346 24.77 -0.93 -25.51
CA ALA A 346 25.50 -0.21 -26.58
C ALA A 346 26.30 -1.16 -27.51
N ALA A 347 26.34 -2.45 -27.18
CA ALA A 347 26.90 -3.52 -28.02
C ALA A 347 25.76 -4.35 -28.63
#